data_eb3da4ed6895ec5525e5e0e7bdc5eb5b
#
_entry.id   eb3da4ed6895ec5525e5e0e7bdc5eb5b
#
_cell.length_a   1.000
_cell.length_b   1.000
_cell.length_c   1.000
_cell.angle_alpha   90.00
_cell.angle_beta   90.00
_cell.angle_gamma   90.00
#
_symmetry.space_group_name_H-M   'P 1'
#
loop_
_entity.id
_entity.type
_entity.pdbx_description
1 polymer ?
#
loop_
_entity_poly.entity_id
_entity_poly.type
_entity_poly.pdbx_seq_one_letter_code
_entity_poly.pdbx_strand_id
1 'polypeptide(L)'
;KRQREFLLRQQMDAIKRELGEGDSDVAADYRKRIEEAGMPEAVRKEVERELDRLERTSDQNPEAGWIRNYLDWMLDMPWNKRTPDQFDVTEARRVLDEDHTGLDDVKDRIIEFLAVRKRRDSRGLALAGGRGSGAIITLVGPPGVGKTSLGESVARALGRKFTRISLGGIHDEAEIRGHRRTYVGALPGRIARALKEAGTKNPVIMLDEIDKVGSDWRGDPSSALLEVLDPAQNHSFRDHYLEVDLDLSEVLFIPTANVADTIPGPLLDRMEIIRLDGYTEEEKLAIGRDHLLRRQLERNGLTAEEVVVGDDAIRRIIVEHTREAGVRNLERELGRLLRKVATQIEAGKATAPIQVTGDDVKTYLGRAKFHEEVAERTSVPGVATGLAVTGIGGEVLFIEAAAMDGQKGLTLTGQLGDVMKESAQIGLSYVRSHATELGIAAGFEEKAIHVHVPAGAVPKDGPSAGVTMVTALVSLFSGRPVRPTVGMTGEVTLQGKVLPIGGVKQKLLAAHRAGLTEVILPYRNEADLDDLPQSVRDAMTIHLAKDVRQVLDWALEPKSETLTQAA
;
A
#
# COMPACT_ATOMS: atom_id res chain seq x y z
N LYS A 1 1.71 20.80 70.94
CA LYS A 1 2.23 20.62 69.54
C LYS A 1 1.10 20.34 68.54
N ARG A 2 0.27 19.31 68.71
CA ARG A 2 -0.81 18.90 67.77
C ARG A 2 -1.87 20.02 67.52
N GLN A 3 -2.30 20.76 68.55
CA GLN A 3 -3.25 21.89 68.37
C GLN A 3 -2.66 23.07 67.60
N ARG A 4 -1.36 23.33 67.76
CA ARG A 4 -0.66 24.42 67.02
C ARG A 4 -0.43 24.04 65.54
N GLU A 5 -0.17 22.77 65.28
CA GLU A 5 -0.09 22.25 63.91
C GLU A 5 -1.45 22.30 63.19
N PHE A 6 -2.50 21.98 63.89
CA PHE A 6 -3.87 22.07 63.34
C PHE A 6 -4.25 23.51 63.00
N LEU A 7 -3.99 24.48 63.91
CA LEU A 7 -4.23 25.90 63.70
C LEU A 7 -3.40 26.46 62.50
N LEU A 8 -2.12 26.07 62.43
CA LEU A 8 -1.23 26.47 61.33
C LEU A 8 -1.72 25.89 59.99
N ARG A 9 -2.21 24.64 59.95
CA ARG A 9 -2.82 24.08 58.74
C ARG A 9 -4.10 24.83 58.34
N GLN A 10 -5.01 25.16 59.28
CA GLN A 10 -6.19 25.95 59.00
C GLN A 10 -5.85 27.36 58.46
N GLN A 11 -4.82 28.01 59.03
CA GLN A 11 -4.35 29.31 58.53
C GLN A 11 -3.72 29.19 57.15
N MET A 12 -2.98 28.16 56.89
CA MET A 12 -2.40 27.90 55.58
C MET A 12 -3.45 27.66 54.53
N ASP A 13 -4.51 26.89 54.86
CA ASP A 13 -5.62 26.62 53.96
C ASP A 13 -6.49 27.88 53.72
N ALA A 14 -6.64 28.77 54.72
CA ALA A 14 -7.30 30.06 54.56
C ALA A 14 -6.50 31.02 53.65
N ILE A 15 -5.15 31.07 53.84
CA ILE A 15 -4.24 31.88 53.02
C ILE A 15 -4.20 31.37 51.58
N LYS A 16 -4.17 30.06 51.35
CA LYS A 16 -4.28 29.46 50.01
C LYS A 16 -5.58 29.81 49.30
N ARG A 17 -6.72 29.84 50.03
CA ARG A 17 -8.01 30.28 49.48
C ARG A 17 -8.03 31.74 49.08
N GLU A 18 -7.41 32.62 49.90
CA GLU A 18 -7.31 34.08 49.59
C GLU A 18 -6.33 34.39 48.46
N LEU A 19 -5.31 33.58 48.27
CA LEU A 19 -4.33 33.69 47.16
C LEU A 19 -4.79 33.08 45.85
N GLY A 20 -5.99 32.44 45.83
CA GLY A 20 -6.43 31.71 44.62
C GLY A 20 -5.62 30.46 44.30
N GLU A 21 -4.76 30.01 45.22
CA GLU A 21 -3.91 28.81 45.08
C GLU A 21 -4.56 27.54 45.65
N GLY A 22 -5.89 27.51 45.77
CA GLY A 22 -6.60 26.42 46.41
C GLY A 22 -7.10 25.36 45.45
N ASP A 23 -7.01 24.09 45.83
CA ASP A 23 -7.56 22.90 45.15
C ASP A 23 -9.05 23.04 44.74
N SER A 24 -9.81 23.98 45.38
CA SER A 24 -11.19 24.27 45.05
C SER A 24 -11.38 24.89 43.66
N ASP A 25 -10.37 25.58 43.12
CA ASP A 25 -10.44 26.23 41.82
C ASP A 25 -10.23 25.21 40.68
N VAL A 26 -9.29 24.27 40.89
CA VAL A 26 -9.00 23.20 39.93
C VAL A 26 -10.17 22.23 39.81
N ALA A 27 -10.77 21.82 40.93
CA ALA A 27 -11.92 20.91 40.90
C ALA A 27 -13.18 21.60 40.30
N ALA A 28 -13.37 22.90 40.56
CA ALA A 28 -14.45 23.67 39.95
C ALA A 28 -14.28 23.79 38.42
N ASP A 29 -13.05 23.98 37.95
CA ASP A 29 -12.73 23.98 36.51
C ASP A 29 -13.04 22.63 35.86
N TYR A 30 -12.61 21.52 36.48
CA TYR A 30 -12.94 20.17 35.98
C TYR A 30 -14.44 19.92 35.95
N ARG A 31 -15.21 20.32 36.96
CA ARG A 31 -16.69 20.18 36.97
C ARG A 31 -17.34 20.93 35.82
N LYS A 32 -16.92 22.16 35.56
CA LYS A 32 -17.41 22.96 34.46
C LYS A 32 -17.10 22.31 33.11
N ARG A 33 -15.87 21.85 32.92
CA ARG A 33 -15.44 21.14 31.70
C ARG A 33 -16.21 19.82 31.48
N ILE A 34 -16.55 19.10 32.56
CA ILE A 34 -17.36 17.86 32.52
C ILE A 34 -18.78 18.16 32.02
N GLU A 35 -19.39 19.25 32.50
CA GLU A 35 -20.72 19.68 32.05
C GLU A 35 -20.72 20.08 30.57
N GLU A 36 -19.68 20.75 30.12
CA GLU A 36 -19.54 21.23 28.73
C GLU A 36 -19.14 20.13 27.75
N ALA A 37 -18.52 19.03 28.20
CA ALA A 37 -17.97 17.95 27.35
C ALA A 37 -19.04 17.11 26.64
N GLY A 38 -20.31 17.16 27.09
CA GLY A 38 -21.40 16.40 26.45
C GLY A 38 -21.22 14.87 26.50
N MET A 39 -20.64 14.37 27.56
CA MET A 39 -20.38 12.94 27.77
C MET A 39 -21.66 12.12 27.92
N PRO A 40 -21.68 10.84 27.48
CA PRO A 40 -22.74 9.90 27.85
C PRO A 40 -22.84 9.76 29.38
N GLU A 41 -24.06 9.54 29.88
CA GLU A 41 -24.28 9.53 31.34
C GLU A 41 -23.44 8.50 32.11
N ALA A 42 -23.23 7.33 31.53
CA ALA A 42 -22.39 6.30 32.15
C ALA A 42 -20.92 6.75 32.26
N VAL A 43 -20.40 7.42 31.23
CA VAL A 43 -19.04 7.97 31.20
C VAL A 43 -18.92 9.13 32.18
N ARG A 44 -19.92 10.02 32.21
CA ARG A 44 -19.95 11.17 33.12
C ARG A 44 -19.87 10.73 34.58
N LYS A 45 -20.65 9.72 34.98
CA LYS A 45 -20.62 9.17 36.34
C LYS A 45 -19.25 8.62 36.73
N GLU A 46 -18.56 7.99 35.80
CA GLU A 46 -17.20 7.48 36.03
C GLU A 46 -16.20 8.62 36.22
N VAL A 47 -16.28 9.64 35.36
CA VAL A 47 -15.41 10.82 35.43
C VAL A 47 -15.65 11.63 36.71
N GLU A 48 -16.91 11.82 37.12
CA GLU A 48 -17.28 12.48 38.39
C GLU A 48 -16.74 11.69 39.60
N ARG A 49 -16.80 10.35 39.59
CA ARG A 49 -16.23 9.50 40.64
C ARG A 49 -14.71 9.68 40.75
N GLU A 50 -14.01 9.73 39.64
CA GLU A 50 -12.56 9.96 39.64
C GLU A 50 -12.19 11.39 40.07
N LEU A 51 -13.04 12.38 39.75
CA LEU A 51 -12.86 13.76 40.23
C LEU A 51 -13.04 13.82 41.76
N ASP A 52 -14.08 13.17 42.33
CA ASP A 52 -14.27 13.07 43.76
C ASP A 52 -13.09 12.39 44.46
N ARG A 53 -12.43 11.45 43.78
CA ARG A 53 -11.21 10.79 44.26
C ARG A 53 -10.03 11.76 44.23
N LEU A 54 -9.89 12.58 43.18
CA LEU A 54 -8.86 13.62 43.10
C LEU A 54 -8.98 14.61 44.27
N GLU A 55 -10.19 15.08 44.58
CA GLU A 55 -10.44 16.01 45.68
C GLU A 55 -10.06 15.47 47.06
N ARG A 56 -10.07 14.14 47.23
CA ARG A 56 -9.65 13.49 48.47
C ARG A 56 -8.17 13.13 48.50
N THR A 57 -7.49 13.23 47.35
CA THR A 57 -6.08 12.84 47.22
C THR A 57 -5.19 14.06 47.38
N SER A 58 -4.16 13.99 48.21
CA SER A 58 -3.21 15.09 48.38
C SER A 58 -2.40 15.32 47.10
N ASP A 59 -2.16 16.60 46.75
CA ASP A 59 -1.33 16.98 45.59
C ASP A 59 0.10 16.41 45.63
N GLN A 60 0.61 16.10 46.80
CA GLN A 60 1.93 15.48 46.96
C GLN A 60 1.92 13.97 46.64
N ASN A 61 0.74 13.37 46.46
CA ASN A 61 0.63 11.96 46.10
C ASN A 61 0.78 11.82 44.57
N PRO A 62 1.68 10.99 44.04
CA PRO A 62 1.81 10.71 42.61
C PRO A 62 0.49 10.27 41.97
N GLU A 63 -0.44 9.69 42.73
CA GLU A 63 -1.75 9.28 42.29
C GLU A 63 -2.60 10.48 41.77
N ALA A 64 -2.47 11.66 42.38
CA ALA A 64 -3.17 12.87 41.92
C ALA A 64 -2.79 13.22 40.48
N GLY A 65 -1.52 13.09 40.11
CA GLY A 65 -1.04 13.30 38.74
C GLY A 65 -1.64 12.30 37.73
N TRP A 66 -1.79 11.04 38.14
CA TRP A 66 -2.39 10.01 37.28
C TRP A 66 -3.90 10.25 37.06
N ILE A 67 -4.62 10.64 38.12
CA ILE A 67 -6.04 10.97 38.03
C ILE A 67 -6.24 12.20 37.14
N ARG A 68 -5.44 13.27 37.30
CA ARG A 68 -5.51 14.46 36.44
C ARG A 68 -5.29 14.09 34.97
N ASN A 69 -4.26 13.32 34.68
CA ASN A 69 -3.98 12.88 33.30
C ASN A 69 -5.16 12.08 32.72
N TYR A 70 -5.78 11.20 33.50
CA TYR A 70 -6.98 10.47 33.09
C TYR A 70 -8.17 11.41 32.83
N LEU A 71 -8.44 12.35 33.73
CA LEU A 71 -9.51 13.35 33.56
C LEU A 71 -9.29 14.20 32.32
N ASP A 72 -8.07 14.62 32.05
CA ASP A 72 -7.72 15.38 30.84
C ASP A 72 -7.98 14.55 29.57
N TRP A 73 -7.61 13.27 29.58
CA TRP A 73 -7.94 12.38 28.47
C TRP A 73 -9.45 12.27 28.24
N MET A 74 -10.23 12.07 29.31
CA MET A 74 -11.68 11.93 29.21
C MET A 74 -12.36 13.22 28.73
N LEU A 75 -11.85 14.39 29.13
CA LEU A 75 -12.38 15.70 28.74
C LEU A 75 -12.02 16.08 27.31
N ASP A 76 -10.87 15.65 26.85
CA ASP A 76 -10.40 15.94 25.49
C ASP A 76 -11.01 15.02 24.42
N MET A 77 -11.69 13.93 24.83
CA MET A 77 -12.39 13.06 23.90
C MET A 77 -13.62 13.75 23.29
N PRO A 78 -13.85 13.61 21.98
CA PRO A 78 -14.93 14.29 21.27
C PRO A 78 -16.27 13.54 21.45
N TRP A 79 -16.82 13.48 22.65
CA TRP A 79 -18.01 12.69 22.99
C TRP A 79 -19.24 13.04 22.15
N ASN A 80 -19.44 14.32 21.86
CA ASN A 80 -20.63 14.82 21.14
C ASN A 80 -20.30 15.80 20.02
N LYS A 81 -19.04 16.05 19.72
CA LYS A 81 -18.63 16.96 18.64
C LYS A 81 -18.68 16.23 17.31
N ARG A 82 -19.51 16.69 16.38
CA ARG A 82 -19.63 16.14 15.03
C ARG A 82 -19.29 17.19 13.99
N THR A 83 -18.66 16.74 12.91
CA THR A 83 -18.55 17.54 11.68
C THR A 83 -19.78 17.26 10.82
N PRO A 84 -20.49 18.27 10.32
CA PRO A 84 -21.63 18.06 9.41
C PRO A 84 -21.17 17.36 8.13
N ASP A 85 -21.83 16.29 7.73
CA ASP A 85 -21.56 15.61 6.47
C ASP A 85 -22.07 16.45 5.30
N GLN A 86 -21.18 16.76 4.36
CA GLN A 86 -21.46 17.57 3.17
C GLN A 86 -21.38 16.74 1.89
N PHE A 87 -21.75 15.45 1.94
CA PHE A 87 -21.62 14.58 0.78
C PHE A 87 -22.61 14.96 -0.33
N ASP A 88 -22.07 15.38 -1.45
CA ASP A 88 -22.70 15.46 -2.75
C ASP A 88 -21.90 14.65 -3.76
N VAL A 89 -22.56 13.84 -4.60
CA VAL A 89 -21.90 12.93 -5.56
C VAL A 89 -21.04 13.70 -6.56
N THR A 90 -21.56 14.82 -7.07
CA THR A 90 -20.87 15.64 -8.07
C THR A 90 -19.64 16.32 -7.48
N GLU A 91 -19.80 16.87 -6.28
CA GLU A 91 -18.70 17.52 -5.56
C GLU A 91 -17.64 16.50 -5.13
N ALA A 92 -18.05 15.32 -4.66
CA ALA A 92 -17.11 14.24 -4.32
C ALA A 92 -16.28 13.81 -5.54
N ARG A 93 -16.93 13.67 -6.71
CA ARG A 93 -16.21 13.38 -7.96
C ARG A 93 -15.23 14.49 -8.31
N ARG A 94 -15.64 15.73 -8.22
CA ARG A 94 -14.78 16.88 -8.51
C ARG A 94 -13.54 16.91 -7.60
N VAL A 95 -13.72 16.68 -6.29
CA VAL A 95 -12.61 16.61 -5.33
C VAL A 95 -11.62 15.49 -5.67
N LEU A 96 -12.13 14.30 -6.01
CA LEU A 96 -11.29 13.16 -6.39
C LEU A 96 -10.54 13.40 -7.71
N ASP A 97 -11.17 14.08 -8.68
CA ASP A 97 -10.54 14.40 -9.97
C ASP A 97 -9.49 15.49 -9.84
N GLU A 98 -9.68 16.47 -8.96
CA GLU A 98 -8.68 17.50 -8.67
C GLU A 98 -7.42 16.94 -7.99
N ASP A 99 -7.58 15.94 -7.12
CA ASP A 99 -6.48 15.40 -6.34
C ASP A 99 -5.74 14.25 -7.03
N HIS A 100 -6.42 13.55 -7.94
CA HIS A 100 -5.91 12.30 -8.52
C HIS A 100 -6.12 12.25 -10.03
N THR A 101 -5.03 12.07 -10.76
CA THR A 101 -5.06 11.80 -12.20
C THR A 101 -5.35 10.32 -12.44
N GLY A 102 -6.27 10.00 -13.35
CA GLY A 102 -6.69 8.62 -13.63
C GLY A 102 -7.48 7.99 -12.48
N LEU A 103 -7.37 6.70 -12.30
CA LEU A 103 -8.04 5.91 -11.25
C LEU A 103 -9.59 5.98 -11.32
N ASP A 104 -10.17 6.09 -12.52
CA ASP A 104 -11.60 6.32 -12.69
C ASP A 104 -12.46 5.23 -12.02
N ASP A 105 -12.13 3.96 -12.24
CA ASP A 105 -12.82 2.82 -11.62
C ASP A 105 -12.75 2.86 -10.08
N VAL A 106 -11.61 3.25 -9.54
CA VAL A 106 -11.41 3.41 -8.09
C VAL A 106 -12.26 4.55 -7.55
N LYS A 107 -12.29 5.68 -8.24
CA LYS A 107 -13.11 6.84 -7.87
C LYS A 107 -14.60 6.51 -7.91
N ASP A 108 -15.06 5.83 -8.96
CA ASP A 108 -16.45 5.41 -9.11
C ASP A 108 -16.88 4.48 -7.96
N ARG A 109 -16.08 3.47 -7.62
CA ARG A 109 -16.36 2.57 -6.49
C ARG A 109 -16.39 3.29 -5.15
N ILE A 110 -15.50 4.25 -4.93
CA ILE A 110 -15.51 5.08 -3.73
C ILE A 110 -16.80 5.91 -3.66
N ILE A 111 -17.21 6.52 -4.76
CA ILE A 111 -18.43 7.34 -4.83
C ILE A 111 -19.68 6.48 -4.62
N GLU A 112 -19.76 5.32 -5.24
CA GLU A 112 -20.85 4.35 -5.03
C GLU A 112 -20.98 3.95 -3.57
N PHE A 113 -19.87 3.61 -2.92
CA PHE A 113 -19.84 3.28 -1.50
C PHE A 113 -20.36 4.44 -0.63
N LEU A 114 -19.87 5.66 -0.87
CA LEU A 114 -20.29 6.84 -0.13
C LEU A 114 -21.77 7.19 -0.36
N ALA A 115 -22.26 7.03 -1.60
CA ALA A 115 -23.65 7.26 -1.96
C ALA A 115 -24.60 6.27 -1.25
N VAL A 116 -24.23 4.99 -1.23
CA VAL A 116 -25.00 3.95 -0.50
C VAL A 116 -25.01 4.25 0.99
N ARG A 117 -23.86 4.62 1.58
CA ARG A 117 -23.77 5.00 3.00
C ARG A 117 -24.70 6.15 3.33
N LYS A 118 -24.66 7.25 2.57
CA LYS A 118 -25.56 8.41 2.75
C LYS A 118 -27.04 8.03 2.63
N ARG A 119 -27.37 7.20 1.62
CA ARG A 119 -28.75 6.76 1.40
C ARG A 119 -29.27 5.90 2.55
N ARG A 120 -28.43 5.06 3.15
CA ARG A 120 -28.78 4.28 4.34
C ARG A 120 -28.99 5.16 5.56
N ASP A 121 -28.07 6.12 5.78
CA ASP A 121 -28.15 7.08 6.87
C ASP A 121 -29.45 7.91 6.80
N SER A 122 -29.78 8.48 5.64
CA SER A 122 -31.00 9.26 5.42
C SER A 122 -32.30 8.47 5.63
N ARG A 123 -32.24 7.12 5.61
CA ARG A 123 -33.37 6.23 5.86
C ARG A 123 -33.40 5.67 7.29
N GLY A 124 -32.47 6.11 8.15
CA GLY A 124 -32.34 5.59 9.51
C GLY A 124 -31.87 4.13 9.58
N LEU A 125 -31.29 3.59 8.49
CA LEU A 125 -30.79 2.22 8.41
C LEU A 125 -29.33 2.09 8.86
N ALA A 126 -28.65 3.20 9.09
CA ALA A 126 -27.22 3.22 9.42
C ALA A 126 -26.93 2.75 10.85
N LEU A 127 -27.81 3.06 11.79
CA LEU A 127 -27.60 2.85 13.23
C LEU A 127 -28.17 1.54 13.77
N ALA A 128 -28.98 0.83 13.01
CA ALA A 128 -29.42 -0.48 13.42
C ALA A 128 -28.27 -1.46 13.24
N GLY A 129 -27.57 -1.85 14.30
CA GLY A 129 -26.53 -2.88 14.35
C GLY A 129 -27.01 -4.24 13.83
N GLY A 130 -27.55 -4.25 12.63
CA GLY A 130 -28.07 -5.40 11.93
C GLY A 130 -27.03 -6.00 10.99
N ARG A 131 -26.97 -7.32 10.95
CA ARG A 131 -26.25 -8.11 9.96
C ARG A 131 -26.47 -7.52 8.56
N GLY A 132 -25.45 -6.88 7.97
CA GLY A 132 -25.53 -6.29 6.63
C GLY A 132 -25.20 -4.79 6.53
N SER A 133 -24.69 -4.14 7.56
CA SER A 133 -24.07 -2.82 7.43
C SER A 133 -22.77 -2.98 6.62
N GLY A 134 -22.66 -2.22 5.57
CA GLY A 134 -21.75 -2.31 4.44
C GLY A 134 -20.34 -2.82 4.71
N ALA A 135 -19.79 -3.49 3.72
CA ALA A 135 -18.41 -3.87 3.67
C ALA A 135 -17.48 -2.66 3.98
N ILE A 136 -16.35 -2.95 4.59
CA ILE A 136 -15.34 -1.93 4.91
C ILE A 136 -14.51 -1.72 3.64
N ILE A 137 -14.56 -0.50 3.10
CA ILE A 137 -13.77 -0.16 1.92
C ILE A 137 -12.28 -0.22 2.24
N THR A 138 -11.55 -1.06 1.55
CA THR A 138 -10.13 -1.29 1.80
C THR A 138 -9.32 -1.05 0.52
N LEU A 139 -8.31 -0.18 0.59
CA LEU A 139 -7.46 0.18 -0.54
C LEU A 139 -6.23 -0.74 -0.57
N VAL A 140 -6.11 -1.55 -1.61
CA VAL A 140 -5.00 -2.50 -1.76
C VAL A 140 -4.20 -2.19 -3.01
N GLY A 141 -2.87 -2.13 -2.89
CA GLY A 141 -1.99 -1.90 -4.05
C GLY A 141 -0.57 -1.57 -3.65
N PRO A 142 0.34 -1.50 -4.62
CA PRO A 142 1.75 -1.25 -4.34
C PRO A 142 1.99 0.11 -3.67
N PRO A 143 3.15 0.31 -3.04
CA PRO A 143 3.47 1.59 -2.42
C PRO A 143 3.55 2.73 -3.45
N GLY A 144 3.08 3.92 -3.06
CA GLY A 144 3.16 5.11 -3.90
C GLY A 144 2.07 5.27 -4.96
N VAL A 145 1.00 4.45 -4.92
CA VAL A 145 -0.15 4.58 -5.84
C VAL A 145 -1.26 5.51 -5.33
N GLY A 146 -1.01 6.24 -4.25
CA GLY A 146 -1.96 7.27 -3.78
C GLY A 146 -2.98 6.80 -2.74
N LYS A 147 -2.81 5.62 -2.10
CA LYS A 147 -3.76 5.13 -1.08
C LYS A 147 -4.05 6.16 0.02
N THR A 148 -3.01 6.77 0.58
CA THR A 148 -3.16 7.76 1.66
C THR A 148 -3.84 9.03 1.18
N SER A 149 -3.45 9.56 0.04
CA SER A 149 -4.06 10.76 -0.53
C SER A 149 -5.52 10.54 -0.94
N LEU A 150 -5.89 9.32 -1.39
CA LEU A 150 -7.30 8.97 -1.63
C LEU A 150 -8.13 9.05 -0.34
N GLY A 151 -7.62 8.54 0.78
CA GLY A 151 -8.29 8.66 2.06
C GLY A 151 -8.47 10.10 2.53
N GLU A 152 -7.46 10.95 2.33
CA GLU A 152 -7.55 12.39 2.60
C GLU A 152 -8.62 13.07 1.71
N SER A 153 -8.66 12.71 0.42
CA SER A 153 -9.65 13.24 -0.53
C SER A 153 -11.07 12.79 -0.20
N VAL A 154 -11.26 11.54 0.26
CA VAL A 154 -12.54 11.05 0.76
C VAL A 154 -13.00 11.87 1.97
N ALA A 155 -12.11 12.12 2.92
CA ALA A 155 -12.44 12.95 4.08
C ALA A 155 -12.83 14.38 3.68
N ARG A 156 -12.09 14.97 2.73
CA ARG A 156 -12.40 16.30 2.19
C ARG A 156 -13.73 16.32 1.46
N ALA A 157 -14.04 15.31 0.66
CA ALA A 157 -15.31 15.18 -0.05
C ALA A 157 -16.52 15.05 0.89
N LEU A 158 -16.32 14.48 2.08
CA LEU A 158 -17.33 14.37 3.14
C LEU A 158 -17.38 15.60 4.06
N GLY A 159 -16.43 16.52 3.98
CA GLY A 159 -16.25 17.61 4.94
C GLY A 159 -15.81 17.13 6.32
N ARG A 160 -15.26 15.91 6.45
CA ARG A 160 -14.84 15.30 7.71
C ARG A 160 -13.36 15.53 8.02
N LYS A 161 -13.00 15.45 9.29
CA LYS A 161 -11.60 15.42 9.72
C LYS A 161 -10.96 14.10 9.33
N PHE A 162 -9.67 14.14 9.00
CA PHE A 162 -8.87 12.98 8.62
C PHE A 162 -7.78 12.71 9.66
N THR A 163 -7.60 11.45 10.04
CA THR A 163 -6.50 10.98 10.89
C THR A 163 -5.97 9.66 10.37
N ARG A 164 -4.68 9.41 10.54
CA ARG A 164 -4.01 8.20 10.07
C ARG A 164 -3.38 7.44 11.23
N ILE A 165 -3.60 6.13 11.27
CA ILE A 165 -2.97 5.19 12.21
C ILE A 165 -2.13 4.22 11.39
N SER A 166 -0.82 4.14 11.66
CA SER A 166 0.04 3.09 11.09
C SER A 166 -0.09 1.82 11.95
N LEU A 167 -0.45 0.71 11.31
CA LEU A 167 -0.56 -0.61 11.96
C LEU A 167 0.69 -1.47 11.71
N GLY A 168 1.60 -1.03 10.85
CA GLY A 168 2.82 -1.76 10.54
C GLY A 168 3.69 -1.98 11.76
N GLY A 169 4.00 -3.26 12.06
CA GLY A 169 4.85 -3.63 13.19
C GLY A 169 4.13 -3.70 14.54
N ILE A 170 2.80 -3.62 14.56
CA ILE A 170 2.01 -3.86 15.78
C ILE A 170 1.90 -5.37 16.01
N HIS A 171 2.27 -5.80 17.21
CA HIS A 171 2.19 -7.19 17.65
C HIS A 171 1.41 -7.36 18.95
N ASP A 172 1.15 -6.26 19.68
CA ASP A 172 0.45 -6.24 20.96
C ASP A 172 -0.94 -5.61 20.81
N GLU A 173 -1.96 -6.33 21.24
CA GLU A 173 -3.35 -5.83 21.28
C GLU A 173 -3.48 -4.54 22.10
N ALA A 174 -2.66 -4.37 23.13
CA ALA A 174 -2.66 -3.19 23.98
C ALA A 174 -2.30 -1.89 23.21
N GLU A 175 -1.64 -1.97 22.06
CA GLU A 175 -1.44 -0.80 21.21
C GLU A 175 -2.75 -0.29 20.59
N ILE A 176 -3.71 -1.19 20.32
CA ILE A 176 -5.02 -0.84 19.79
C ILE A 176 -5.97 -0.42 20.91
N ARG A 177 -6.04 -1.23 22.00
CA ARG A 177 -6.98 -1.07 23.10
C ARG A 177 -6.48 -0.23 24.28
N GLY A 178 -5.19 0.13 24.30
CA GLY A 178 -4.57 0.81 25.44
C GLY A 178 -4.12 -0.14 26.55
N HIS A 179 -3.25 0.35 27.40
CA HIS A 179 -2.76 -0.34 28.59
C HIS A 179 -3.63 -0.01 29.81
N ARG A 180 -3.82 -0.96 30.71
CA ARG A 180 -4.55 -0.69 31.96
C ARG A 180 -3.83 0.38 32.77
N ARG A 181 -4.58 1.30 33.39
CA ARG A 181 -4.07 2.45 34.17
C ARG A 181 -3.13 2.06 35.33
N THR A 182 -3.17 0.81 35.77
CA THR A 182 -2.31 0.31 36.85
C THR A 182 -0.83 0.21 36.48
N TYR A 183 -0.50 0.31 35.18
CA TYR A 183 0.90 0.26 34.73
C TYR A 183 1.48 1.66 34.64
N VAL A 184 2.72 1.83 35.12
CA VAL A 184 3.46 3.09 34.99
C VAL A 184 3.72 3.37 33.51
N GLY A 185 3.34 4.55 33.03
CA GLY A 185 3.48 4.91 31.61
C GLY A 185 2.34 4.42 30.72
N ALA A 186 1.25 3.90 31.32
CA ALA A 186 0.06 3.52 30.55
C ALA A 186 -0.51 4.68 29.74
N LEU A 187 -0.95 4.37 28.51
CA LEU A 187 -1.56 5.32 27.57
C LEU A 187 -2.79 4.68 26.95
N PRO A 188 -3.77 5.50 26.53
CA PRO A 188 -4.90 5.03 25.70
C PRO A 188 -4.41 4.37 24.40
N GLY A 189 -5.24 3.51 23.85
CA GLY A 189 -4.99 2.85 22.58
C GLY A 189 -4.92 3.83 21.39
N ARG A 190 -4.40 3.35 20.28
CA ARG A 190 -4.23 4.18 19.07
C ARG A 190 -5.55 4.71 18.53
N ILE A 191 -6.64 3.96 18.68
CA ILE A 191 -7.99 4.39 18.26
C ILE A 191 -8.46 5.58 19.08
N ALA A 192 -8.37 5.50 20.41
CA ALA A 192 -8.76 6.62 21.29
C ALA A 192 -7.89 7.85 21.04
N ARG A 193 -6.58 7.67 20.85
CA ARG A 193 -5.67 8.78 20.50
C ARG A 193 -6.04 9.44 19.17
N ALA A 194 -6.38 8.67 18.14
CA ALA A 194 -6.79 9.19 16.85
C ALA A 194 -8.11 9.98 16.93
N LEU A 195 -9.08 9.53 17.73
CA LEU A 195 -10.32 10.28 17.98
C LEU A 195 -10.05 11.61 18.68
N LYS A 196 -9.20 11.62 19.69
CA LYS A 196 -8.77 12.86 20.36
C LYS A 196 -8.09 13.82 19.39
N GLU A 197 -7.17 13.34 18.56
CA GLU A 197 -6.45 14.12 17.55
C GLU A 197 -7.41 14.71 16.51
N ALA A 198 -8.37 13.92 16.04
CA ALA A 198 -9.39 14.37 15.10
C ALA A 198 -10.33 15.44 15.71
N GLY A 199 -10.57 15.40 17.03
CA GLY A 199 -11.42 16.32 17.75
C GLY A 199 -12.90 16.25 17.36
N THR A 200 -13.32 15.16 16.71
CA THR A 200 -14.69 14.92 16.26
C THR A 200 -15.04 13.43 16.39
N LYS A 201 -16.33 13.14 16.62
CA LYS A 201 -16.84 11.77 16.78
C LYS A 201 -16.94 11.01 15.45
N ASN A 202 -17.05 11.70 14.33
CA ASN A 202 -17.26 11.15 13.00
C ASN A 202 -16.10 11.41 12.01
N PRO A 203 -14.84 11.22 12.40
CA PRO A 203 -13.71 11.41 11.48
C PRO A 203 -13.64 10.31 10.43
N VAL A 204 -12.79 10.51 9.44
CA VAL A 204 -12.23 9.44 8.60
C VAL A 204 -10.91 9.01 9.23
N ILE A 205 -10.81 7.75 9.61
CA ILE A 205 -9.59 7.16 10.17
C ILE A 205 -9.02 6.16 9.19
N MET A 206 -7.84 6.46 8.66
CA MET A 206 -7.11 5.52 7.83
C MET A 206 -6.29 4.56 8.70
N LEU A 207 -6.46 3.26 8.48
CA LEU A 207 -5.69 2.20 9.11
C LEU A 207 -4.65 1.69 8.11
N ASP A 208 -3.45 2.23 8.18
CA ASP A 208 -2.42 1.98 7.17
C ASP A 208 -1.60 0.71 7.49
N GLU A 209 -1.26 -0.04 6.43
CA GLU A 209 -0.47 -1.27 6.50
C GLU A 209 -1.11 -2.40 7.34
N ILE A 210 -2.43 -2.64 7.14
CA ILE A 210 -3.13 -3.73 7.87
C ILE A 210 -2.59 -5.13 7.51
N ASP A 211 -1.96 -5.27 6.37
CA ASP A 211 -1.28 -6.48 5.90
C ASP A 211 0.01 -6.80 6.68
N LYS A 212 0.49 -5.85 7.51
CA LYS A 212 1.69 -6.02 8.34
C LYS A 212 1.40 -6.18 9.83
N VAL A 213 0.14 -6.37 10.18
CA VAL A 213 -0.26 -6.69 11.55
C VAL A 213 0.19 -8.11 11.87
N GLY A 214 1.05 -8.25 12.87
CA GLY A 214 1.52 -9.55 13.35
C GLY A 214 0.70 -10.05 14.53
N SER A 215 0.76 -11.35 14.80
CA SER A 215 0.30 -11.95 16.04
C SER A 215 1.49 -12.59 16.76
N ASP A 216 1.59 -12.40 18.06
CA ASP A 216 2.57 -13.08 18.88
C ASP A 216 1.92 -13.61 20.20
N TRP A 217 2.74 -14.15 21.11
CA TRP A 217 2.27 -14.65 22.40
C TRP A 217 1.67 -13.57 23.33
N ARG A 218 1.80 -12.28 23.01
CA ARG A 218 1.29 -11.15 23.81
C ARG A 218 -0.13 -10.75 23.47
N GLY A 219 -0.70 -11.31 22.40
CA GLY A 219 -2.06 -11.03 22.00
C GLY A 219 -2.27 -11.10 20.49
N ASP A 220 -3.50 -10.92 20.08
CA ASP A 220 -3.91 -10.87 18.68
C ASP A 220 -4.52 -9.50 18.34
N PRO A 221 -3.74 -8.56 17.83
CA PRO A 221 -4.24 -7.26 17.38
C PRO A 221 -5.37 -7.37 16.35
N SER A 222 -5.42 -8.49 15.59
CA SER A 222 -6.47 -8.71 14.59
C SER A 222 -7.84 -8.84 15.23
N SER A 223 -7.93 -9.45 16.41
CA SER A 223 -9.18 -9.55 17.19
C SER A 223 -9.69 -8.17 17.63
N ALA A 224 -8.79 -7.29 18.09
CA ALA A 224 -9.15 -5.92 18.45
C ALA A 224 -9.60 -5.12 17.22
N LEU A 225 -8.93 -5.30 16.07
CA LEU A 225 -9.30 -4.65 14.81
C LEU A 225 -10.64 -5.15 14.28
N LEU A 226 -10.98 -6.43 14.47
CA LEU A 226 -12.30 -6.96 14.13
C LEU A 226 -13.41 -6.21 14.88
N GLU A 227 -13.23 -5.98 16.19
CA GLU A 227 -14.20 -5.21 16.98
C GLU A 227 -14.30 -3.76 16.53
N VAL A 228 -13.17 -3.12 16.21
CA VAL A 228 -13.13 -1.73 15.68
C VAL A 228 -13.85 -1.63 14.35
N LEU A 229 -13.63 -2.59 13.47
CA LEU A 229 -14.12 -2.56 12.09
C LEU A 229 -15.52 -3.14 11.93
N ASP A 230 -15.97 -4.04 12.81
CA ASP A 230 -17.28 -4.66 12.73
C ASP A 230 -18.38 -3.68 13.18
N PRO A 231 -19.26 -3.22 12.28
CA PRO A 231 -20.35 -2.31 12.64
C PRO A 231 -21.34 -2.88 13.66
N ALA A 232 -21.36 -4.22 13.84
CA ALA A 232 -22.19 -4.85 14.85
C ALA A 232 -21.63 -4.69 16.26
N GLN A 233 -20.33 -4.41 16.41
CA GLN A 233 -19.61 -4.38 17.68
C GLN A 233 -18.98 -3.04 17.99
N ASN A 234 -18.64 -2.23 16.98
CA ASN A 234 -17.85 -1.01 17.12
C ASN A 234 -18.53 0.12 17.91
N HIS A 235 -19.83 0.01 18.16
CA HIS A 235 -20.56 0.96 19.02
C HIS A 235 -20.20 0.85 20.51
N SER A 236 -19.53 -0.22 20.92
CA SER A 236 -19.14 -0.52 22.31
C SER A 236 -17.68 -0.93 22.41
N PHE A 237 -16.80 -0.32 21.62
CA PHE A 237 -15.37 -0.59 21.67
C PHE A 237 -14.77 -0.11 22.99
N ARG A 238 -14.19 -1.03 23.79
CA ARG A 238 -13.63 -0.72 25.09
C ARG A 238 -12.14 -0.46 25.03
N ASP A 239 -11.75 0.77 25.38
CA ASP A 239 -10.35 1.12 25.62
C ASP A 239 -9.98 0.76 27.08
N HIS A 240 -8.85 0.06 27.27
CA HIS A 240 -8.45 -0.44 28.59
C HIS A 240 -7.88 0.66 29.50
N TYR A 241 -7.38 1.77 28.93
CA TYR A 241 -6.92 2.89 29.72
C TYR A 241 -8.09 3.78 30.17
N LEU A 242 -8.99 4.07 29.24
CA LEU A 242 -10.16 4.89 29.54
C LEU A 242 -11.21 4.13 30.37
N GLU A 243 -11.22 2.80 30.29
CA GLU A 243 -12.16 1.89 30.98
C GLU A 243 -13.64 2.16 30.69
N VAL A 244 -13.91 2.86 29.59
CA VAL A 244 -15.25 3.16 29.09
C VAL A 244 -15.41 2.67 27.66
N ASP A 245 -16.65 2.49 27.25
CA ASP A 245 -16.97 2.11 25.88
C ASP A 245 -17.00 3.35 24.99
N LEU A 246 -16.29 3.27 23.87
CA LEU A 246 -16.24 4.28 22.81
C LEU A 246 -17.18 3.85 21.68
N ASP A 247 -18.07 4.72 21.30
CA ASP A 247 -18.95 4.52 20.14
C ASP A 247 -18.23 4.94 18.85
N LEU A 248 -17.76 3.95 18.07
CA LEU A 248 -17.06 4.14 16.81
C LEU A 248 -17.98 4.02 15.58
N SER A 249 -19.30 3.89 15.77
CA SER A 249 -20.26 3.63 14.68
C SER A 249 -20.33 4.75 13.63
N GLU A 250 -19.97 5.97 14.00
CA GLU A 250 -19.97 7.13 13.11
C GLU A 250 -18.62 7.32 12.39
N VAL A 251 -17.56 6.64 12.84
CA VAL A 251 -16.24 6.72 12.21
C VAL A 251 -16.26 6.01 10.85
N LEU A 252 -15.64 6.62 9.86
CA LEU A 252 -15.36 5.96 8.58
C LEU A 252 -13.93 5.42 8.62
N PHE A 253 -13.79 4.11 8.75
CA PHE A 253 -12.50 3.45 8.65
C PHE A 253 -12.16 3.12 7.21
N ILE A 254 -10.94 3.43 6.80
CA ILE A 254 -10.38 3.09 5.48
C ILE A 254 -9.06 2.33 5.72
N PRO A 255 -9.08 1.00 5.79
CA PRO A 255 -7.87 0.20 5.82
C PRO A 255 -7.10 0.30 4.51
N THR A 256 -5.76 0.22 4.61
CA THR A 256 -4.88 0.08 3.44
C THR A 256 -3.95 -1.11 3.60
N ALA A 257 -3.63 -1.75 2.48
CA ALA A 257 -2.67 -2.84 2.42
C ALA A 257 -1.82 -2.73 1.15
N ASN A 258 -0.66 -3.35 1.16
CA ASN A 258 0.12 -3.51 -0.07
C ASN A 258 -0.25 -4.81 -0.80
N VAL A 259 -0.53 -5.87 -0.05
CA VAL A 259 -0.89 -7.19 -0.56
C VAL A 259 -2.13 -7.70 0.17
N ALA A 260 -3.13 -8.18 -0.57
CA ALA A 260 -4.38 -8.66 0.02
C ALA A 260 -4.21 -10.01 0.76
N ASP A 261 -3.36 -10.88 0.23
CA ASP A 261 -3.21 -12.27 0.70
C ASP A 261 -2.58 -12.37 2.10
N THR A 262 -1.95 -11.31 2.57
CA THR A 262 -1.35 -11.22 3.92
C THR A 262 -2.27 -10.60 4.95
N ILE A 263 -3.45 -10.13 4.54
CA ILE A 263 -4.49 -9.66 5.48
C ILE A 263 -5.07 -10.88 6.21
N PRO A 264 -5.22 -10.83 7.54
CA PRO A 264 -5.87 -11.90 8.28
C PRO A 264 -7.26 -12.24 7.73
N GLY A 265 -7.53 -13.53 7.47
CA GLY A 265 -8.75 -13.99 6.82
C GLY A 265 -10.06 -13.44 7.41
N PRO A 266 -10.26 -13.45 8.75
CA PRO A 266 -11.45 -12.90 9.37
C PRO A 266 -11.69 -11.40 9.11
N LEU A 267 -10.61 -10.62 8.90
CA LEU A 267 -10.70 -9.21 8.50
C LEU A 267 -11.05 -9.11 7.01
N LEU A 268 -10.39 -9.92 6.19
CA LEU A 268 -10.57 -9.94 4.74
C LEU A 268 -12.03 -10.22 4.33
N ASP A 269 -12.70 -11.14 5.02
CA ASP A 269 -14.11 -11.51 4.78
C ASP A 269 -15.10 -10.35 4.97
N ARG A 270 -14.70 -9.30 5.67
CA ARG A 270 -15.52 -8.10 5.93
C ARG A 270 -15.14 -6.91 5.06
N MET A 271 -14.10 -7.05 4.24
CA MET A 271 -13.55 -5.96 3.45
C MET A 271 -14.06 -5.98 2.02
N GLU A 272 -14.46 -4.82 1.54
CA GLU A 272 -14.61 -4.56 0.11
C GLU A 272 -13.29 -4.04 -0.44
N ILE A 273 -12.60 -4.88 -1.21
CA ILE A 273 -11.28 -4.56 -1.73
C ILE A 273 -11.41 -3.71 -2.99
N ILE A 274 -10.81 -2.52 -2.93
CA ILE A 274 -10.54 -1.68 -4.10
C ILE A 274 -9.06 -1.81 -4.42
N ARG A 275 -8.75 -2.40 -5.57
CA ARG A 275 -7.37 -2.59 -6.02
C ARG A 275 -6.90 -1.34 -6.75
N LEU A 276 -5.76 -0.84 -6.32
CA LEU A 276 -5.01 0.21 -7.00
C LEU A 276 -3.82 -0.43 -7.70
N ASP A 277 -3.82 -0.36 -9.01
CA ASP A 277 -2.71 -0.85 -9.81
C ASP A 277 -1.61 0.23 -9.94
N GLY A 278 -0.50 -0.15 -10.57
CA GLY A 278 0.53 0.81 -10.91
C GLY A 278 0.09 1.76 -12.02
N TYR A 279 0.85 2.82 -12.18
CA TYR A 279 0.63 3.83 -13.22
C TYR A 279 1.45 3.52 -14.48
N THR A 280 0.89 3.89 -15.63
CA THR A 280 1.63 3.97 -16.89
C THR A 280 2.64 5.12 -16.84
N GLU A 281 3.55 5.17 -17.78
CA GLU A 281 4.52 6.27 -17.91
C GLU A 281 3.82 7.62 -18.13
N GLU A 282 2.78 7.65 -18.97
CA GLU A 282 1.99 8.86 -19.23
C GLU A 282 1.23 9.35 -17.98
N GLU A 283 0.63 8.43 -17.23
CA GLU A 283 -0.01 8.78 -15.96
C GLU A 283 1.00 9.30 -14.93
N LYS A 284 2.19 8.70 -14.85
CA LYS A 284 3.26 9.17 -13.96
C LYS A 284 3.75 10.55 -14.37
N LEU A 285 3.86 10.82 -15.68
CA LEU A 285 4.21 12.14 -16.20
C LEU A 285 3.18 13.18 -15.78
N ALA A 286 1.89 12.90 -16.00
CA ALA A 286 0.80 13.79 -15.60
C ALA A 286 0.78 14.03 -14.09
N ILE A 287 0.88 12.97 -13.27
CA ILE A 287 0.97 13.08 -11.81
C ILE A 287 2.20 13.88 -11.39
N GLY A 288 3.34 13.62 -12.03
CA GLY A 288 4.60 14.33 -11.77
C GLY A 288 4.49 15.82 -11.99
N ARG A 289 3.92 16.22 -13.13
CA ARG A 289 3.72 17.61 -13.53
C ARG A 289 2.64 18.31 -12.68
N ASP A 290 1.47 17.71 -12.58
CA ASP A 290 0.27 18.40 -12.07
C ASP A 290 0.20 18.40 -10.52
N HIS A 291 0.79 17.39 -9.86
CA HIS A 291 0.68 17.23 -8.41
C HIS A 291 2.04 17.22 -7.69
N LEU A 292 3.01 16.38 -8.14
CA LEU A 292 4.25 16.21 -7.40
C LEU A 292 5.16 17.41 -7.48
N LEU A 293 5.31 18.00 -8.67
CA LEU A 293 6.20 19.13 -8.90
C LEU A 293 5.80 20.32 -8.03
N ARG A 294 4.52 20.70 -8.03
CA ARG A 294 4.01 21.80 -7.20
C ARG A 294 4.32 21.57 -5.71
N ARG A 295 4.01 20.39 -5.19
CA ARG A 295 4.25 20.03 -3.80
C ARG A 295 5.74 20.04 -3.45
N GLN A 296 6.60 19.59 -4.36
CA GLN A 296 8.04 19.56 -4.15
C GLN A 296 8.67 20.96 -4.26
N LEU A 297 8.15 21.86 -5.11
CA LEU A 297 8.55 23.26 -5.12
C LEU A 297 8.29 23.92 -3.76
N GLU A 298 7.06 23.84 -3.26
CA GLU A 298 6.67 24.38 -1.95
C GLU A 298 7.56 23.83 -0.82
N ARG A 299 7.80 22.51 -0.79
CA ARG A 299 8.65 21.85 0.23
C ARG A 299 10.10 22.28 0.19
N ASN A 300 10.61 22.70 -0.95
CA ASN A 300 12.00 23.13 -1.12
C ASN A 300 12.14 24.67 -1.16
N GLY A 301 11.06 25.41 -0.84
CA GLY A 301 11.07 26.87 -0.79
C GLY A 301 11.27 27.54 -2.16
N LEU A 302 10.83 26.86 -3.23
CA LEU A 302 10.92 27.36 -4.61
C LEU A 302 9.54 27.72 -5.14
N THR A 303 9.49 28.62 -6.10
CA THR A 303 8.28 29.00 -6.83
C THR A 303 8.33 28.50 -8.27
N ALA A 304 7.16 28.42 -8.92
CA ALA A 304 7.06 28.06 -10.32
C ALA A 304 7.69 29.11 -11.25
N GLU A 305 7.91 30.33 -10.77
CA GLU A 305 8.59 31.39 -11.51
C GLU A 305 10.11 31.25 -11.46
N GLU A 306 10.64 30.60 -10.43
CA GLU A 306 12.09 30.39 -10.26
C GLU A 306 12.59 29.15 -10.99
N VAL A 307 11.75 28.11 -11.11
CA VAL A 307 12.14 26.84 -11.71
C VAL A 307 11.03 26.27 -12.58
N VAL A 308 11.36 25.96 -13.81
CA VAL A 308 10.50 25.26 -14.76
C VAL A 308 11.13 23.91 -15.10
N VAL A 309 10.46 22.83 -14.74
CA VAL A 309 10.89 21.46 -15.07
C VAL A 309 10.07 20.98 -16.27
N GLY A 310 10.72 20.68 -17.39
CA GLY A 310 10.08 20.23 -18.61
C GLY A 310 9.52 18.80 -18.49
N ASP A 311 8.51 18.49 -19.30
CA ASP A 311 7.93 17.15 -19.38
C ASP A 311 8.97 16.09 -19.80
N ASP A 312 9.91 16.48 -20.67
CA ASP A 312 11.06 15.66 -21.08
C ASP A 312 11.97 15.31 -19.90
N ALA A 313 12.19 16.26 -18.98
CA ALA A 313 12.96 16.00 -17.76
C ALA A 313 12.23 15.03 -16.83
N ILE A 314 10.93 15.21 -16.61
CA ILE A 314 10.13 14.32 -15.78
C ILE A 314 10.11 12.91 -16.40
N ARG A 315 9.88 12.78 -17.69
CA ARG A 315 9.89 11.51 -18.43
C ARG A 315 11.24 10.80 -18.30
N ARG A 316 12.32 11.53 -18.44
CA ARG A 316 13.67 10.98 -18.26
C ARG A 316 13.93 10.52 -16.84
N ILE A 317 13.45 11.22 -15.82
CA ILE A 317 13.50 10.76 -14.42
C ILE A 317 12.73 9.45 -14.24
N ILE A 318 11.52 9.36 -14.81
CA ILE A 318 10.69 8.14 -14.74
C ILE A 318 11.44 6.94 -15.30
N VAL A 319 12.01 7.06 -16.49
CA VAL A 319 12.66 5.96 -17.22
C VAL A 319 14.04 5.61 -16.63
N GLU A 320 14.89 6.61 -16.41
CA GLU A 320 16.30 6.39 -16.06
C GLU A 320 16.56 6.31 -14.55
N HIS A 321 15.72 6.91 -13.71
CA HIS A 321 15.98 7.05 -12.27
C HIS A 321 14.98 6.36 -11.36
N THR A 322 13.85 5.87 -11.90
CA THR A 322 12.82 5.16 -11.12
C THR A 322 12.45 3.82 -11.75
N ARG A 323 12.12 2.84 -10.91
CA ARG A 323 11.60 1.53 -11.32
C ARG A 323 10.60 1.09 -10.27
N GLU A 324 9.37 1.59 -10.41
CA GLU A 324 8.30 1.40 -9.44
C GLU A 324 6.93 1.39 -10.11
N ALA A 325 5.96 0.75 -9.48
CA ALA A 325 4.57 0.79 -9.95
C ALA A 325 3.91 2.15 -9.67
N GLY A 326 4.18 2.74 -8.51
CA GLY A 326 3.67 4.06 -8.11
C GLY A 326 4.57 5.23 -8.52
N VAL A 327 4.51 6.31 -7.72
CA VAL A 327 5.25 7.57 -7.96
C VAL A 327 6.09 8.03 -6.77
N ARG A 328 6.31 7.16 -5.77
CA ARG A 328 7.04 7.54 -4.55
C ARG A 328 8.51 7.89 -4.80
N ASN A 329 9.19 7.10 -5.64
CA ASN A 329 10.57 7.38 -6.00
C ASN A 329 10.66 8.55 -6.97
N LEU A 330 9.70 8.71 -7.88
CA LEU A 330 9.59 9.89 -8.74
C LEU A 330 9.51 11.16 -7.90
N GLU A 331 8.65 11.18 -6.87
CA GLU A 331 8.57 12.31 -5.93
C GLU A 331 9.91 12.59 -5.23
N ARG A 332 10.62 11.55 -4.80
CA ARG A 332 11.93 11.67 -4.13
C ARG A 332 13.01 12.22 -5.07
N GLU A 333 13.06 11.76 -6.30
CA GLU A 333 14.04 12.22 -7.29
C GLU A 333 13.74 13.66 -7.75
N LEU A 334 12.47 14.03 -7.93
CA LEU A 334 12.07 15.43 -8.17
C LEU A 334 12.50 16.32 -7.00
N GLY A 335 12.23 15.93 -5.77
CA GLY A 335 12.69 16.67 -4.59
C GLY A 335 14.21 16.77 -4.49
N ARG A 336 14.95 15.74 -4.92
CA ARG A 336 16.41 15.75 -4.96
C ARG A 336 16.93 16.73 -6.02
N LEU A 337 16.31 16.76 -7.18
CA LEU A 337 16.63 17.71 -8.26
C LEU A 337 16.40 19.14 -7.78
N LEU A 338 15.21 19.43 -7.23
CA LEU A 338 14.85 20.78 -6.78
C LEU A 338 15.72 21.28 -5.62
N ARG A 339 16.14 20.42 -4.70
CA ARG A 339 17.11 20.81 -3.65
C ARG A 339 18.43 21.28 -4.25
N LYS A 340 18.92 20.63 -5.31
CA LYS A 340 20.16 21.07 -5.98
C LYS A 340 19.97 22.39 -6.73
N VAL A 341 18.80 22.58 -7.33
CA VAL A 341 18.46 23.86 -7.97
C VAL A 341 18.41 24.98 -6.93
N ALA A 342 17.70 24.78 -5.80
CA ALA A 342 17.67 25.75 -4.70
C ALA A 342 19.07 26.09 -4.20
N THR A 343 19.94 25.07 -4.04
CA THR A 343 21.33 25.28 -3.61
C THR A 343 22.13 26.12 -4.61
N GLN A 344 21.88 25.97 -5.92
CA GLN A 344 22.56 26.77 -6.95
C GLN A 344 22.11 28.23 -6.93
N ILE A 345 20.81 28.47 -6.72
CA ILE A 345 20.25 29.82 -6.59
C ILE A 345 20.84 30.51 -5.37
N GLU A 346 20.78 29.88 -4.18
CA GLU A 346 21.31 30.44 -2.94
C GLU A 346 22.81 30.66 -2.97
N ALA A 347 23.55 29.81 -3.66
CA ALA A 347 25.00 29.99 -3.85
C ALA A 347 25.37 31.04 -4.90
N GLY A 348 24.39 31.69 -5.56
CA GLY A 348 24.62 32.65 -6.63
C GLY A 348 25.25 32.05 -7.89
N LYS A 349 25.17 30.72 -8.06
CA LYS A 349 25.73 30.00 -9.21
C LYS A 349 24.76 29.92 -10.39
N ALA A 350 23.49 30.18 -10.17
CA ALA A 350 22.46 30.24 -11.19
C ALA A 350 21.47 31.35 -10.87
N THR A 351 20.93 31.98 -11.93
CA THR A 351 19.93 33.04 -11.82
C THR A 351 18.57 32.50 -12.28
N ALA A 352 17.53 32.74 -11.49
CA ALA A 352 16.17 32.39 -11.85
C ALA A 352 15.67 33.24 -13.06
N PRO A 353 14.79 32.70 -13.94
CA PRO A 353 14.26 31.34 -13.93
C PRO A 353 15.22 30.29 -14.47
N ILE A 354 15.28 29.13 -13.80
CA ILE A 354 16.06 27.99 -14.25
C ILE A 354 15.16 27.04 -15.03
N GLN A 355 15.53 26.76 -16.27
CA GLN A 355 14.88 25.74 -17.10
C GLN A 355 15.60 24.41 -16.90
N VAL A 356 14.86 23.38 -16.56
CA VAL A 356 15.39 22.01 -16.41
C VAL A 356 14.84 21.14 -17.52
N THR A 357 15.69 20.74 -18.43
CA THR A 357 15.38 19.86 -19.58
C THR A 357 15.79 18.42 -19.29
N GLY A 358 15.44 17.49 -20.17
CA GLY A 358 15.89 16.11 -20.06
C GLY A 358 17.41 15.96 -19.98
N ASP A 359 18.16 16.77 -20.73
CA ASP A 359 19.62 16.71 -20.73
C ASP A 359 20.25 17.16 -19.39
N ASP A 360 19.57 18.04 -18.68
CA ASP A 360 20.02 18.54 -17.39
C ASP A 360 19.86 17.49 -16.26
N VAL A 361 18.99 16.50 -16.44
CA VAL A 361 18.71 15.45 -15.45
C VAL A 361 20.00 14.77 -14.99
N LYS A 362 20.90 14.46 -15.94
CA LYS A 362 22.20 13.86 -15.62
C LYS A 362 23.06 14.76 -14.73
N THR A 363 23.00 16.06 -14.91
CA THR A 363 23.74 17.04 -14.10
C THR A 363 23.23 17.07 -12.65
N TYR A 364 21.91 17.01 -12.48
CA TYR A 364 21.28 17.08 -11.17
C TYR A 364 21.22 15.72 -10.44
N LEU A 365 20.88 14.64 -11.14
CA LEU A 365 20.66 13.33 -10.51
C LEU A 365 21.83 12.36 -10.69
N GLY A 366 22.76 12.66 -11.58
CA GLY A 366 23.90 11.82 -11.90
C GLY A 366 23.58 10.87 -13.06
N ARG A 367 24.38 9.81 -13.19
CA ARG A 367 24.19 8.81 -14.25
C ARG A 367 22.89 8.05 -14.06
N ALA A 368 22.29 7.61 -15.17
CA ALA A 368 21.13 6.73 -15.18
C ALA A 368 21.35 5.50 -14.28
N LYS A 369 20.32 5.17 -13.51
CA LYS A 369 20.32 3.99 -12.62
C LYS A 369 19.81 2.75 -13.34
N PHE A 370 18.96 2.95 -14.32
CA PHE A 370 18.31 1.89 -15.08
C PHE A 370 18.56 2.09 -16.56
N HIS A 371 18.77 1.01 -17.27
CA HIS A 371 18.98 0.95 -18.71
C HIS A 371 18.03 -0.10 -19.29
N GLU A 372 17.69 0.04 -20.55
CA GLU A 372 16.92 -0.95 -21.31
C GLU A 372 17.84 -2.15 -21.64
N GLU A 373 17.76 -3.21 -20.83
CA GLU A 373 18.61 -4.40 -20.99
C GLU A 373 17.92 -5.56 -21.73
N VAL A 374 16.62 -5.44 -22.06
CA VAL A 374 15.80 -6.57 -22.50
C VAL A 374 16.28 -7.18 -23.81
N ALA A 375 16.67 -6.34 -24.77
CA ALA A 375 17.04 -6.80 -26.11
C ALA A 375 18.38 -7.59 -26.15
N GLU A 376 19.31 -7.29 -25.26
CA GLU A 376 20.64 -7.95 -25.25
C GLU A 376 20.61 -9.34 -24.60
N ARG A 377 19.74 -9.55 -23.59
CA ARG A 377 19.74 -10.79 -22.80
C ARG A 377 19.16 -12.00 -23.53
N THR A 378 18.20 -11.81 -24.43
CA THR A 378 17.51 -12.92 -25.13
C THR A 378 18.18 -13.30 -26.46
N SER A 379 19.29 -12.67 -26.85
CA SER A 379 20.04 -13.00 -28.06
C SER A 379 20.67 -14.40 -28.06
N VAL A 380 20.80 -15.00 -26.89
CA VAL A 380 21.38 -16.32 -26.70
C VAL A 380 20.27 -17.33 -26.42
N PRO A 381 20.30 -18.54 -27.08
CA PRO A 381 19.35 -19.61 -26.74
C PRO A 381 19.43 -20.02 -25.27
N GLY A 382 18.26 -20.29 -24.70
CA GLY A 382 18.13 -20.64 -23.28
C GLY A 382 17.68 -19.50 -22.38
N VAL A 383 17.45 -18.32 -22.91
CA VAL A 383 16.94 -17.18 -22.13
C VAL A 383 15.54 -16.79 -22.60
N ALA A 384 14.60 -16.66 -21.66
CA ALA A 384 13.22 -16.24 -21.95
C ALA A 384 12.78 -15.13 -21.00
N THR A 385 11.91 -14.25 -21.50
CA THR A 385 11.38 -13.11 -20.76
C THR A 385 10.02 -13.44 -20.16
N GLY A 386 9.94 -13.44 -18.84
CA GLY A 386 8.72 -13.69 -18.07
C GLY A 386 8.17 -12.42 -17.45
N LEU A 387 6.91 -12.48 -17.05
CA LEU A 387 6.18 -11.41 -16.35
C LEU A 387 5.72 -11.88 -14.98
N ALA A 388 6.06 -11.14 -13.94
CA ALA A 388 5.72 -11.45 -12.56
C ALA A 388 5.01 -10.27 -11.88
N VAL A 389 4.38 -10.54 -10.73
CA VAL A 389 3.89 -9.53 -9.80
C VAL A 389 4.63 -9.71 -8.49
N THR A 390 5.18 -8.64 -7.96
CA THR A 390 5.87 -8.57 -6.67
C THR A 390 5.14 -7.63 -5.73
N GLY A 391 5.56 -7.54 -4.48
CA GLY A 391 5.00 -6.58 -3.52
C GLY A 391 5.13 -5.10 -3.92
N ILE A 392 5.93 -4.80 -4.94
CA ILE A 392 6.12 -3.44 -5.48
C ILE A 392 5.42 -3.23 -6.84
N GLY A 393 4.70 -4.24 -7.34
CA GLY A 393 3.96 -4.23 -8.60
C GLY A 393 4.43 -5.22 -9.63
N GLY A 394 4.00 -5.04 -10.89
CA GLY A 394 4.43 -5.87 -12.01
C GLY A 394 5.92 -5.67 -12.35
N GLU A 395 6.60 -6.76 -12.69
CA GLU A 395 8.02 -6.78 -13.02
C GLU A 395 8.31 -7.74 -14.18
N VAL A 396 9.31 -7.40 -15.00
CA VAL A 396 9.88 -8.28 -16.01
C VAL A 396 11.02 -9.07 -15.38
N LEU A 397 11.01 -10.38 -15.58
CA LEU A 397 12.08 -11.25 -15.12
C LEU A 397 12.61 -12.12 -16.26
N PHE A 398 13.87 -12.47 -16.16
CA PHE A 398 14.52 -13.37 -17.11
C PHE A 398 14.64 -14.75 -16.50
N ILE A 399 14.46 -15.78 -17.32
CA ILE A 399 14.73 -17.18 -16.97
C ILE A 399 15.83 -17.66 -17.89
N GLU A 400 16.95 -18.02 -17.28
CA GLU A 400 18.15 -18.49 -17.96
C GLU A 400 18.30 -19.99 -17.74
N ALA A 401 18.36 -20.76 -18.79
CA ALA A 401 18.59 -22.19 -18.76
C ALA A 401 19.94 -22.53 -19.39
N ALA A 402 20.72 -23.36 -18.72
CA ALA A 402 22.00 -23.87 -19.21
C ALA A 402 22.03 -25.39 -19.06
N ALA A 403 22.71 -26.05 -20.00
CA ALA A 403 22.95 -27.48 -19.95
C ALA A 403 24.46 -27.78 -19.94
N MET A 404 24.88 -28.73 -19.14
CA MET A 404 26.26 -29.11 -19.01
C MET A 404 26.41 -30.63 -18.94
N ASP A 405 27.58 -31.13 -19.32
CA ASP A 405 27.93 -32.54 -19.12
C ASP A 405 28.13 -32.80 -17.63
N GLY A 406 27.53 -33.86 -17.13
CA GLY A 406 27.64 -34.18 -15.71
C GLY A 406 26.54 -35.12 -15.24
N GLN A 407 26.41 -35.24 -13.93
CA GLN A 407 25.37 -36.08 -13.35
C GLN A 407 23.99 -35.49 -13.64
N LYS A 408 23.12 -36.30 -14.25
CA LYS A 408 21.73 -35.97 -14.57
C LYS A 408 20.99 -35.29 -13.38
N GLY A 409 20.39 -34.14 -13.62
CA GLY A 409 19.66 -33.45 -12.58
C GLY A 409 19.16 -32.07 -13.03
N LEU A 410 18.31 -31.48 -12.19
CA LEU A 410 17.82 -30.10 -12.32
C LEU A 410 18.29 -29.29 -11.13
N THR A 411 19.08 -28.26 -11.38
CA THR A 411 19.51 -27.28 -10.39
C THR A 411 18.70 -26.02 -10.60
N LEU A 412 18.13 -25.46 -9.51
CA LEU A 412 17.32 -24.25 -9.52
C LEU A 412 17.95 -23.21 -8.61
N THR A 413 18.17 -22.00 -9.13
CA THR A 413 18.72 -20.87 -8.36
C THR A 413 17.95 -19.56 -8.64
N GLY A 414 18.03 -18.58 -7.72
CA GLY A 414 17.36 -17.29 -7.85
C GLY A 414 16.35 -17.01 -6.74
N GLN A 415 16.47 -17.66 -5.57
CA GLN A 415 15.54 -17.55 -4.43
C GLN A 415 14.10 -17.89 -4.81
N LEU A 416 13.92 -19.05 -5.46
CA LEU A 416 12.62 -19.54 -5.89
C LEU A 416 11.88 -20.19 -4.72
N GLY A 417 10.61 -19.82 -4.55
CA GLY A 417 9.67 -20.49 -3.65
C GLY A 417 9.29 -21.89 -4.18
N ASP A 418 8.55 -22.62 -3.38
CA ASP A 418 8.27 -24.03 -3.66
C ASP A 418 7.35 -24.22 -4.87
N VAL A 419 6.36 -23.33 -5.05
CA VAL A 419 5.45 -23.37 -6.21
C VAL A 419 6.22 -23.12 -7.52
N MET A 420 7.16 -22.21 -7.51
CA MET A 420 7.98 -21.91 -8.69
C MET A 420 8.97 -23.05 -9.00
N LYS A 421 9.50 -23.73 -7.99
CA LYS A 421 10.33 -24.95 -8.16
C LYS A 421 9.52 -26.09 -8.77
N GLU A 422 8.29 -26.33 -8.29
CA GLU A 422 7.38 -27.29 -8.91
C GLU A 422 7.09 -26.96 -10.37
N SER A 423 6.82 -25.70 -10.67
CA SER A 423 6.58 -25.23 -12.04
C SER A 423 7.77 -25.53 -12.97
N ALA A 424 9.00 -25.38 -12.48
CA ALA A 424 10.21 -25.74 -13.24
C ALA A 424 10.31 -27.25 -13.49
N GLN A 425 9.96 -28.08 -12.51
CA GLN A 425 9.94 -29.55 -12.65
C GLN A 425 8.87 -30.00 -13.65
N ILE A 426 7.67 -29.41 -13.59
CA ILE A 426 6.60 -29.67 -14.56
C ILE A 426 7.04 -29.29 -15.97
N GLY A 427 7.64 -28.11 -16.12
CA GLY A 427 8.16 -27.63 -17.40
C GLY A 427 9.21 -28.59 -18.00
N LEU A 428 10.17 -29.04 -17.20
CA LEU A 428 11.18 -30.02 -17.66
C LEU A 428 10.55 -31.37 -18.01
N SER A 429 9.57 -31.83 -17.24
CA SER A 429 8.86 -33.08 -17.51
C SER A 429 8.08 -33.00 -18.83
N TYR A 430 7.43 -31.88 -19.11
CA TYR A 430 6.77 -31.62 -20.38
C TYR A 430 7.77 -31.64 -21.55
N VAL A 431 8.88 -30.93 -21.44
CA VAL A 431 9.92 -30.91 -22.49
C VAL A 431 10.45 -32.30 -22.74
N ARG A 432 10.73 -33.09 -21.71
CA ARG A 432 11.20 -34.49 -21.85
C ARG A 432 10.18 -35.38 -22.55
N SER A 433 8.92 -35.29 -22.19
CA SER A 433 7.87 -36.15 -22.76
C SER A 433 7.51 -35.81 -24.22
N HIS A 434 7.79 -34.58 -24.67
CA HIS A 434 7.45 -34.07 -25.99
C HIS A 434 8.68 -33.71 -26.85
N ALA A 435 9.87 -34.15 -26.46
CA ALA A 435 11.13 -33.73 -27.07
C ALA A 435 11.17 -33.90 -28.60
N THR A 436 10.72 -35.03 -29.11
CA THR A 436 10.67 -35.31 -30.56
C THR A 436 9.76 -34.30 -31.29
N GLU A 437 8.60 -34.03 -30.74
CA GLU A 437 7.64 -33.08 -31.33
C GLU A 437 8.15 -31.64 -31.28
N LEU A 438 8.94 -31.32 -30.25
CA LEU A 438 9.57 -30.01 -30.08
C LEU A 438 10.84 -29.85 -30.91
N GLY A 439 11.24 -30.87 -31.63
CA GLY A 439 12.43 -30.86 -32.48
C GLY A 439 13.74 -30.80 -31.69
N ILE A 440 13.76 -31.37 -30.49
CA ILE A 440 14.90 -31.45 -29.62
C ILE A 440 15.66 -32.75 -29.94
N ALA A 441 16.99 -32.64 -30.09
CA ALA A 441 17.83 -33.79 -30.41
C ALA A 441 17.92 -34.79 -29.25
N ALA A 442 18.07 -36.07 -29.53
CA ALA A 442 18.28 -37.11 -28.54
C ALA A 442 19.54 -36.85 -27.70
N GLY A 443 19.55 -37.31 -26.46
CA GLY A 443 20.70 -37.21 -25.56
C GLY A 443 20.67 -36.00 -24.62
N PHE A 444 19.70 -35.08 -24.76
CA PHE A 444 19.56 -33.99 -23.83
C PHE A 444 19.10 -34.46 -22.43
N GLU A 445 18.46 -35.62 -22.34
CA GLU A 445 18.00 -36.22 -21.08
C GLU A 445 19.14 -36.57 -20.13
N GLU A 446 20.35 -36.79 -20.68
CA GLU A 446 21.55 -37.13 -19.92
C GLU A 446 22.31 -35.90 -19.42
N LYS A 447 21.89 -34.69 -19.82
CA LYS A 447 22.53 -33.44 -19.38
C LYS A 447 22.11 -33.03 -17.97
N ALA A 448 23.04 -32.45 -17.23
CA ALA A 448 22.73 -31.67 -16.06
C ALA A 448 22.15 -30.32 -16.52
N ILE A 449 20.97 -29.95 -15.99
CA ILE A 449 20.25 -28.72 -16.37
C ILE A 449 20.28 -27.76 -15.20
N HIS A 450 20.66 -26.52 -15.46
CA HIS A 450 20.59 -25.44 -14.48
C HIS A 450 19.64 -24.35 -14.98
N VAL A 451 18.61 -24.05 -14.21
CA VAL A 451 17.70 -22.91 -14.44
C VAL A 451 17.96 -21.86 -13.38
N HIS A 452 18.27 -20.66 -13.82
CA HIS A 452 18.54 -19.51 -12.98
C HIS A 452 17.55 -18.38 -13.26
N VAL A 453 17.04 -17.75 -12.21
CA VAL A 453 16.25 -16.53 -12.34
C VAL A 453 17.01 -15.39 -11.68
N PRO A 454 17.66 -14.50 -12.45
CA PRO A 454 18.44 -13.38 -11.95
C PRO A 454 17.66 -12.47 -10.99
N ALA A 455 18.35 -11.51 -10.34
CA ALA A 455 17.86 -10.68 -9.25
C ALA A 455 17.59 -11.48 -7.96
N GLY A 456 18.62 -12.23 -7.51
CA GLY A 456 18.56 -13.11 -6.33
C GLY A 456 18.31 -12.41 -4.98
N ALA A 457 18.25 -11.08 -4.93
CA ALA A 457 17.90 -10.33 -3.72
C ALA A 457 16.37 -10.30 -3.43
N VAL A 458 15.55 -10.69 -4.40
CA VAL A 458 14.08 -10.67 -4.28
C VAL A 458 13.56 -12.11 -4.36
N PRO A 459 12.89 -12.62 -3.31
CA PRO A 459 12.22 -13.92 -3.36
C PRO A 459 11.13 -13.93 -4.44
N LYS A 460 11.04 -15.04 -5.18
CA LYS A 460 10.08 -15.22 -6.27
C LYS A 460 9.33 -16.52 -6.07
N ASP A 461 8.01 -16.46 -6.15
CA ASP A 461 7.16 -17.64 -6.07
C ASP A 461 5.93 -17.49 -6.97
N GLY A 462 5.33 -18.61 -7.33
CA GLY A 462 4.11 -18.70 -8.10
C GLY A 462 4.21 -19.55 -9.36
N PRO A 463 3.06 -20.05 -9.87
CA PRO A 463 3.02 -20.97 -11.02
C PRO A 463 3.12 -20.23 -12.37
N SER A 464 2.98 -18.92 -12.41
CA SER A 464 2.83 -18.12 -13.63
C SER A 464 4.08 -18.04 -14.52
N ALA A 465 5.22 -18.54 -14.04
CA ALA A 465 6.46 -18.63 -14.81
C ALA A 465 6.58 -19.94 -15.64
N GLY A 466 5.60 -20.83 -15.59
CA GLY A 466 5.65 -22.16 -16.24
C GLY A 466 5.91 -22.07 -17.73
N VAL A 467 5.15 -21.25 -18.48
CA VAL A 467 5.36 -21.08 -19.92
C VAL A 467 6.76 -20.53 -20.23
N THR A 468 7.27 -19.61 -19.41
CA THR A 468 8.59 -19.01 -19.59
C THR A 468 9.70 -20.04 -19.36
N MET A 469 9.55 -20.90 -18.35
CA MET A 469 10.51 -21.99 -18.07
C MET A 469 10.55 -23.01 -19.19
N VAL A 470 9.39 -23.43 -19.70
CA VAL A 470 9.32 -24.33 -20.86
C VAL A 470 9.98 -23.68 -22.08
N THR A 471 9.69 -22.42 -22.34
CA THR A 471 10.24 -21.69 -23.49
C THR A 471 11.75 -21.56 -23.39
N ALA A 472 12.31 -21.25 -22.20
CA ALA A 472 13.76 -21.20 -22.00
C ALA A 472 14.42 -22.56 -22.24
N LEU A 473 13.83 -23.65 -21.74
CA LEU A 473 14.35 -25.02 -21.96
C LEU A 473 14.28 -25.44 -23.43
N VAL A 474 13.15 -25.17 -24.10
CA VAL A 474 13.02 -25.49 -25.53
C VAL A 474 13.96 -24.64 -26.39
N SER A 475 14.10 -23.34 -26.06
CA SER A 475 15.08 -22.46 -26.71
C SER A 475 16.49 -23.02 -26.59
N LEU A 476 16.89 -23.42 -25.38
CA LEU A 476 18.21 -24.01 -25.11
C LEU A 476 18.49 -25.26 -25.99
N PHE A 477 17.58 -26.22 -25.94
CA PHE A 477 17.80 -27.53 -26.59
C PHE A 477 17.52 -27.54 -28.10
N SER A 478 16.70 -26.60 -28.59
CA SER A 478 16.47 -26.43 -30.03
C SER A 478 17.46 -25.48 -30.70
N GLY A 479 18.27 -24.76 -29.92
CA GLY A 479 19.20 -23.73 -30.40
C GLY A 479 18.52 -22.50 -30.98
N ARG A 480 17.23 -22.30 -30.74
CA ARG A 480 16.42 -21.16 -31.23
C ARG A 480 16.31 -20.07 -30.15
N PRO A 481 16.84 -18.85 -30.37
CA PRO A 481 16.68 -17.75 -29.43
C PRO A 481 15.21 -17.37 -29.25
N VAL A 482 14.88 -16.80 -28.11
CA VAL A 482 13.59 -16.18 -27.87
C VAL A 482 13.61 -14.77 -28.45
N ARG A 483 12.53 -14.37 -29.11
CA ARG A 483 12.40 -13.03 -29.68
C ARG A 483 12.49 -11.96 -28.58
N PRO A 484 13.34 -10.95 -28.71
CA PRO A 484 13.63 -9.98 -27.64
C PRO A 484 12.43 -9.08 -27.27
N THR A 485 11.48 -8.96 -28.18
CA THR A 485 10.28 -8.13 -27.97
C THR A 485 9.13 -8.83 -27.27
N VAL A 486 9.27 -10.15 -26.98
CA VAL A 486 8.20 -11.00 -26.45
C VAL A 486 8.36 -11.24 -24.98
N GLY A 487 7.34 -10.89 -24.21
CA GLY A 487 7.17 -11.30 -22.81
C GLY A 487 6.07 -12.34 -22.65
N MET A 488 6.13 -13.17 -21.65
CA MET A 488 5.14 -14.22 -21.47
C MET A 488 4.82 -14.51 -20.01
N THR A 489 3.63 -15.02 -19.75
CA THR A 489 3.21 -15.51 -18.43
C THR A 489 2.11 -16.55 -18.59
N GLY A 490 2.10 -17.54 -17.74
CA GLY A 490 1.11 -18.62 -17.77
C GLY A 490 1.57 -19.82 -16.96
N GLU A 491 0.66 -20.49 -16.31
CA GLU A 491 0.89 -21.78 -15.68
C GLU A 491 0.80 -22.90 -16.72
N VAL A 492 1.61 -23.92 -16.59
CA VAL A 492 1.69 -25.06 -17.54
C VAL A 492 1.36 -26.36 -16.84
N THR A 493 0.52 -27.18 -17.47
CA THR A 493 0.26 -28.56 -17.05
C THR A 493 1.23 -29.54 -17.70
N LEU A 494 1.34 -30.76 -17.16
CA LEU A 494 2.14 -31.85 -17.76
C LEU A 494 1.71 -32.22 -19.20
N GLN A 495 0.48 -31.85 -19.59
CA GLN A 495 -0.07 -32.05 -20.94
C GLN A 495 0.13 -30.83 -21.85
N GLY A 496 0.80 -29.79 -21.39
CA GLY A 496 1.05 -28.58 -22.15
C GLY A 496 -0.10 -27.60 -22.23
N LYS A 497 -1.14 -27.73 -21.41
CA LYS A 497 -2.21 -26.73 -21.34
C LYS A 497 -1.72 -25.49 -20.60
N VAL A 498 -2.14 -24.33 -21.08
CA VAL A 498 -1.82 -23.04 -20.45
C VAL A 498 -3.01 -22.61 -19.59
N LEU A 499 -2.79 -22.49 -18.28
CA LEU A 499 -3.80 -22.16 -17.30
C LEU A 499 -3.78 -20.66 -16.97
N PRO A 500 -4.94 -20.10 -16.55
CA PRO A 500 -5.07 -18.68 -16.23
C PRO A 500 -4.23 -18.30 -15.00
N ILE A 501 -3.84 -17.03 -14.96
CA ILE A 501 -2.99 -16.47 -13.91
C ILE A 501 -3.56 -15.14 -13.39
N GLY A 502 -3.09 -14.70 -12.22
CA GLY A 502 -3.48 -13.41 -11.66
C GLY A 502 -2.55 -12.25 -12.05
N GLY A 503 -3.03 -11.02 -11.80
CA GLY A 503 -2.25 -9.81 -11.95
C GLY A 503 -1.93 -9.42 -13.40
N VAL A 504 -2.81 -9.74 -14.34
CA VAL A 504 -2.60 -9.49 -15.79
C VAL A 504 -2.33 -8.02 -16.06
N LYS A 505 -3.15 -7.11 -15.56
CA LYS A 505 -2.97 -5.67 -15.74
C LYS A 505 -1.57 -5.21 -15.28
N GLN A 506 -1.15 -5.61 -14.09
CA GLN A 506 0.16 -5.23 -13.54
C GLN A 506 1.32 -5.79 -14.38
N LYS A 507 1.20 -7.02 -14.87
CA LYS A 507 2.18 -7.67 -15.72
C LYS A 507 2.31 -6.97 -17.08
N LEU A 508 1.19 -6.60 -17.69
CA LEU A 508 1.17 -5.90 -18.99
C LEU A 508 1.70 -4.48 -18.88
N LEU A 509 1.38 -3.77 -17.80
CA LEU A 509 2.00 -2.47 -17.51
C LEU A 509 3.51 -2.57 -17.33
N ALA A 510 4.01 -3.66 -16.72
CA ALA A 510 5.45 -3.90 -16.59
C ALA A 510 6.10 -4.23 -17.94
N ALA A 511 5.45 -5.04 -18.76
CA ALA A 511 5.90 -5.36 -20.11
C ALA A 511 6.03 -4.10 -20.98
N HIS A 512 5.01 -3.25 -20.95
CA HIS A 512 5.01 -1.97 -21.66
C HIS A 512 6.14 -1.05 -21.22
N ARG A 513 6.35 -0.90 -19.89
CA ARG A 513 7.46 -0.11 -19.34
C ARG A 513 8.84 -0.65 -19.71
N ALA A 514 8.95 -1.96 -19.92
CA ALA A 514 10.19 -2.59 -20.34
C ALA A 514 10.43 -2.57 -21.85
N GLY A 515 9.57 -1.90 -22.61
CA GLY A 515 9.69 -1.79 -24.06
C GLY A 515 9.29 -3.06 -24.83
N LEU A 516 8.61 -4.03 -24.19
CA LEU A 516 8.10 -5.21 -24.88
C LEU A 516 6.91 -4.82 -25.75
N THR A 517 6.92 -5.27 -27.00
CA THR A 517 5.85 -4.98 -27.96
C THR A 517 4.89 -6.15 -28.19
N GLU A 518 5.24 -7.32 -27.70
CA GLU A 518 4.41 -8.52 -27.79
C GLU A 518 4.33 -9.21 -26.43
N VAL A 519 3.13 -9.68 -26.06
CA VAL A 519 2.92 -10.42 -24.81
C VAL A 519 2.06 -11.64 -25.07
N ILE A 520 2.46 -12.77 -24.47
CA ILE A 520 1.73 -14.04 -24.53
C ILE A 520 1.08 -14.29 -23.17
N LEU A 521 -0.25 -14.45 -23.18
CA LEU A 521 -1.11 -14.68 -22.01
C LEU A 521 -1.91 -15.97 -22.18
N PRO A 522 -2.40 -16.58 -21.08
CA PRO A 522 -3.38 -17.63 -21.17
C PRO A 522 -4.69 -17.13 -21.81
N TYR A 523 -5.29 -17.95 -22.68
CA TYR A 523 -6.55 -17.62 -23.35
C TYR A 523 -7.69 -17.24 -22.37
N ARG A 524 -7.73 -17.87 -21.19
CA ARG A 524 -8.77 -17.60 -20.20
C ARG A 524 -8.60 -16.26 -19.47
N ASN A 525 -7.50 -15.55 -19.68
CA ASN A 525 -7.29 -14.19 -19.19
C ASN A 525 -7.73 -13.12 -20.21
N GLU A 526 -8.47 -13.47 -21.25
CA GLU A 526 -8.98 -12.52 -22.24
C GLU A 526 -9.82 -11.40 -21.61
N ALA A 527 -10.68 -11.73 -20.64
CA ALA A 527 -11.51 -10.75 -19.94
C ALA A 527 -10.70 -9.74 -19.10
N ASP A 528 -9.53 -10.13 -18.61
CA ASP A 528 -8.66 -9.22 -17.84
C ASP A 528 -8.09 -8.08 -18.70
N LEU A 529 -8.16 -8.19 -20.01
CA LEU A 529 -7.71 -7.15 -20.95
C LEU A 529 -8.63 -5.93 -20.94
N ASP A 530 -9.86 -6.06 -20.48
CA ASP A 530 -10.80 -4.94 -20.40
C ASP A 530 -10.37 -3.92 -19.34
N ASP A 531 -9.60 -4.35 -18.34
CA ASP A 531 -9.06 -3.49 -17.30
C ASP A 531 -7.80 -2.68 -17.74
N LEU A 532 -7.28 -2.91 -18.94
CA LEU A 532 -6.09 -2.23 -19.44
C LEU A 532 -6.40 -0.86 -20.00
N PRO A 533 -5.56 0.15 -19.72
CA PRO A 533 -5.61 1.43 -20.42
C PRO A 533 -5.50 1.22 -21.94
N GLN A 534 -6.32 1.97 -22.71
CA GLN A 534 -6.36 1.85 -24.17
C GLN A 534 -4.98 2.09 -24.80
N SER A 535 -4.21 3.05 -24.27
CA SER A 535 -2.86 3.35 -24.75
C SER A 535 -1.91 2.15 -24.67
N VAL A 536 -2.03 1.33 -23.63
CA VAL A 536 -1.20 0.12 -23.46
C VAL A 536 -1.68 -0.99 -24.37
N ARG A 537 -3.01 -1.13 -24.52
CA ARG A 537 -3.62 -2.11 -25.42
C ARG A 537 -3.25 -1.86 -26.89
N ASP A 538 -3.20 -0.59 -27.30
CA ASP A 538 -2.84 -0.20 -28.66
C ASP A 538 -1.33 -0.30 -28.95
N ALA A 539 -0.50 -0.24 -27.91
CA ALA A 539 0.96 -0.29 -28.01
C ALA A 539 1.53 -1.71 -28.07
N MET A 540 0.74 -2.75 -27.76
CA MET A 540 1.23 -4.12 -27.66
C MET A 540 0.36 -5.10 -28.44
N THR A 541 0.99 -6.10 -29.07
CA THR A 541 0.31 -7.25 -29.63
C THR A 541 0.14 -8.31 -28.56
N ILE A 542 -1.11 -8.69 -28.25
CA ILE A 542 -1.43 -9.66 -27.20
C ILE A 542 -1.83 -10.97 -27.85
N HIS A 543 -1.10 -12.04 -27.53
CA HIS A 543 -1.34 -13.39 -27.98
C HIS A 543 -2.00 -14.21 -26.86
N LEU A 544 -3.11 -14.87 -27.15
CA LEU A 544 -3.88 -15.66 -26.19
C LEU A 544 -3.66 -17.16 -26.43
N ALA A 545 -2.85 -17.79 -25.58
CA ALA A 545 -2.43 -19.18 -25.72
C ALA A 545 -3.35 -20.15 -24.95
N LYS A 546 -3.72 -21.25 -25.58
CA LYS A 546 -4.40 -22.41 -24.97
C LYS A 546 -3.43 -23.54 -24.66
N ASP A 547 -2.32 -23.59 -25.40
CA ASP A 547 -1.35 -24.68 -25.36
C ASP A 547 0.07 -24.11 -25.50
N VAL A 548 1.02 -24.78 -24.88
CA VAL A 548 2.45 -24.40 -24.89
C VAL A 548 3.02 -24.31 -26.30
N ARG A 549 2.53 -25.10 -27.26
CA ARG A 549 3.01 -25.04 -28.65
C ARG A 549 2.75 -23.69 -29.28
N GLN A 550 1.58 -23.11 -29.04
CA GLN A 550 1.28 -21.74 -29.50
C GLN A 550 2.24 -20.71 -28.88
N VAL A 551 2.56 -20.88 -27.59
CA VAL A 551 3.55 -20.02 -26.93
C VAL A 551 4.91 -20.11 -27.64
N LEU A 552 5.38 -21.30 -27.92
CA LEU A 552 6.68 -21.54 -28.57
C LEU A 552 6.70 -21.01 -30.01
N ASP A 553 5.61 -21.14 -30.74
CA ASP A 553 5.50 -20.62 -32.12
C ASP A 553 5.60 -19.09 -32.18
N TRP A 554 5.03 -18.40 -31.20
CA TRP A 554 5.12 -16.93 -31.14
C TRP A 554 6.40 -16.42 -30.49
N ALA A 555 6.96 -17.17 -29.54
CA ALA A 555 8.09 -16.72 -28.75
C ALA A 555 9.46 -16.98 -29.38
N LEU A 556 9.61 -18.08 -30.11
CA LEU A 556 10.90 -18.51 -30.64
C LEU A 556 11.17 -17.96 -32.04
N GLU A 557 12.42 -17.56 -32.30
CA GLU A 557 12.87 -17.23 -33.66
C GLU A 557 12.67 -18.44 -34.61
N PRO A 558 12.38 -18.21 -35.90
CA PRO A 558 12.32 -19.28 -36.90
C PRO A 558 13.61 -20.12 -36.89
N LYS A 559 13.51 -21.42 -37.22
CA LYS A 559 14.71 -22.20 -37.44
C LYS A 559 15.50 -21.52 -38.57
N SER A 560 16.70 -21.08 -38.29
CA SER A 560 17.63 -20.67 -39.36
C SER A 560 17.84 -21.89 -40.25
N GLU A 561 17.43 -21.82 -41.51
CA GLU A 561 17.86 -22.75 -42.54
C GLU A 561 19.37 -22.55 -42.66
N THR A 562 20.14 -23.37 -41.94
CA THR A 562 21.57 -23.46 -42.15
C THR A 562 21.74 -23.96 -43.59
N LEU A 563 22.17 -23.06 -44.49
CA LEU A 563 22.66 -23.40 -45.80
C LEU A 563 23.69 -24.50 -45.61
N THR A 564 23.25 -25.76 -45.83
CA THR A 564 24.14 -26.88 -46.10
C THR A 564 24.69 -26.61 -47.48
N GLN A 565 25.69 -25.73 -47.59
CA GLN A 565 26.57 -25.71 -48.77
C GLN A 565 27.81 -26.46 -48.45
N ALA A 566 27.82 -27.59 -49.05
CA ALA A 566 28.90 -28.47 -49.49
C ALA A 566 30.35 -27.95 -49.36
N ALA A 567 31.24 -28.77 -48.82
CA ALA A 567 32.47 -29.13 -49.42
C ALA A 567 32.75 -30.62 -49.18
#